data_454ff4cb71a4e5a63b4a1c35adbdaf7e
#
_entry.id   454ff4cb71a4e5a63b4a1c35adbdaf7e
#
_cell.length_a   1.000
_cell.length_b   1.000
_cell.length_c   1.000
_cell.angle_alpha   90.00
_cell.angle_beta   90.00
_cell.angle_gamma   90.00
#
_symmetry.space_group_name_H-M   'P 1'
#
loop_
_entity.id
_entity.type
_entity.pdbx_description
1 polymer ?
#
loop_
_entity_poly.entity_id
_entity_poly.type
_entity_poly.pdbx_seq_one_letter_code
_entity_poly.pdbx_strand_id
1 'polypeptide(L)'
;MKKNKNIVKELLVLLCLACFLITMLPSAIAEDIVRPMADTEFARATANLTSRQTVIYTLTTYEDKGVLAIESCWLMKKVDGEWTFVCGLPRPDKRGSNTFSFATEVDYSSYIGTGTYRVAGMFNADGHMITRYSNERTFK
;
A
#
# COMPACT_ATOMS: atom_id res chain seq x y z
N MET A 1 14.67 63.08 -22.23
CA MET A 1 15.17 61.78 -21.78
C MET A 1 14.59 61.18 -20.46
N LYS A 2 13.60 61.82 -19.81
CA LYS A 2 12.99 61.29 -18.59
C LYS A 2 11.86 60.24 -18.81
N LYS A 3 11.21 60.24 -19.99
CA LYS A 3 10.03 59.40 -20.27
C LYS A 3 10.34 57.89 -20.45
N ASN A 4 11.54 57.57 -20.93
CA ASN A 4 11.91 56.18 -21.17
C ASN A 4 12.29 55.37 -19.89
N LYS A 5 12.70 56.05 -18.81
CA LYS A 5 13.08 55.37 -17.55
C LYS A 5 11.86 54.80 -16.80
N ASN A 6 10.70 55.43 -16.96
CA ASN A 6 9.47 54.94 -16.30
C ASN A 6 8.91 53.72 -17.02
N ILE A 7 8.94 53.69 -18.36
CA ILE A 7 8.48 52.54 -19.15
C ILE A 7 9.31 51.28 -18.85
N VAL A 8 10.64 51.43 -18.70
CA VAL A 8 11.51 50.30 -18.36
C VAL A 8 11.23 49.77 -16.95
N LYS A 9 10.94 50.66 -15.98
CA LYS A 9 10.55 50.25 -14.62
C LYS A 9 9.20 49.50 -14.58
N GLU A 10 8.20 50.02 -15.31
CA GLU A 10 6.89 49.40 -15.40
C GLU A 10 6.96 48.02 -16.09
N LEU A 11 7.79 47.91 -17.14
CA LEU A 11 8.02 46.63 -17.83
C LEU A 11 8.71 45.59 -16.92
N LEU A 12 9.69 46.06 -16.11
CA LEU A 12 10.39 45.18 -15.16
C LEU A 12 9.48 44.69 -14.05
N VAL A 13 8.60 45.54 -13.52
CA VAL A 13 7.61 45.16 -12.51
C VAL A 13 6.59 44.16 -13.07
N LEU A 14 6.15 44.38 -14.31
CA LEU A 14 5.22 43.45 -14.98
C LEU A 14 5.86 42.07 -15.23
N LEU A 15 7.16 42.07 -15.61
CA LEU A 15 7.91 40.83 -15.82
C LEU A 15 8.12 40.06 -14.50
N CYS A 16 8.40 40.73 -13.40
CA CYS A 16 8.52 40.13 -12.08
C CYS A 16 7.19 39.57 -11.57
N LEU A 17 6.07 40.29 -11.82
CA LEU A 17 4.74 39.81 -11.46
C LEU A 17 4.35 38.55 -12.26
N ALA A 18 4.68 38.51 -13.55
CA ALA A 18 4.45 37.34 -14.39
C ALA A 18 5.29 36.12 -13.93
N CYS A 19 6.53 36.32 -13.52
CA CYS A 19 7.35 35.23 -12.95
C CYS A 19 6.80 34.73 -11.62
N PHE A 20 6.25 35.61 -10.78
CA PHE A 20 5.64 35.22 -9.50
C PHE A 20 4.35 34.41 -9.68
N LEU A 21 3.55 34.74 -10.71
CA LEU A 21 2.32 33.99 -11.02
C LEU A 21 2.61 32.59 -11.56
N ILE A 22 3.74 32.38 -12.23
CA ILE A 22 4.12 31.06 -12.75
C ILE A 22 4.60 30.13 -11.62
N THR A 23 5.16 30.67 -10.51
CA THR A 23 5.62 29.87 -9.37
C THR A 23 4.48 29.48 -8.41
N MET A 24 3.30 30.07 -8.57
CA MET A 24 2.12 29.77 -7.74
C MET A 24 1.14 28.81 -8.41
N LEU A 25 1.47 28.24 -9.57
CA LEU A 25 0.73 27.07 -10.06
C LEU A 25 0.98 25.94 -9.06
N PRO A 26 -0.05 25.45 -8.35
CA PRO A 26 0.12 24.22 -7.61
C PRO A 26 0.58 23.21 -8.66
N SER A 27 1.77 22.66 -8.46
CA SER A 27 2.14 21.41 -9.11
C SER A 27 1.02 20.47 -8.72
N ALA A 28 0.05 20.27 -9.60
CA ALA A 28 -0.78 19.11 -9.56
C ALA A 28 0.23 17.97 -9.67
N ILE A 29 0.67 17.48 -8.52
CA ILE A 29 1.26 16.16 -8.43
C ILE A 29 0.13 15.33 -9.01
N ALA A 30 0.26 14.94 -10.28
CA ALA A 30 -0.48 13.82 -10.79
C ALA A 30 -0.12 12.73 -9.78
N GLU A 31 -1.01 12.46 -8.81
CA GLU A 31 -1.04 11.17 -8.19
C GLU A 31 -1.15 10.23 -9.39
N ASP A 32 0.00 9.69 -9.75
CA ASP A 32 0.05 8.49 -10.56
C ASP A 32 -0.84 7.52 -9.78
N ILE A 33 -2.10 7.46 -10.17
CA ILE A 33 -2.97 6.37 -9.80
C ILE A 33 -2.28 5.19 -10.48
N VAL A 34 -1.28 4.66 -9.80
CA VAL A 34 -0.70 3.36 -10.11
C VAL A 34 -1.89 2.42 -9.99
N ARG A 35 -2.62 2.27 -11.10
CA ARG A 35 -3.55 1.16 -11.24
C ARG A 35 -2.70 -0.04 -10.95
N PRO A 36 -2.99 -0.81 -9.90
CA PRO A 36 -2.22 -2.01 -9.65
C PRO A 36 -2.27 -2.78 -10.96
N MET A 37 -1.11 -2.91 -11.62
CA MET A 37 -1.00 -3.78 -12.79
C MET A 37 -1.57 -5.10 -12.33
N ALA A 38 -2.54 -5.63 -13.08
CA ALA A 38 -3.09 -6.94 -12.79
C ALA A 38 -1.89 -7.89 -12.69
N ASP A 39 -1.73 -8.51 -11.53
CA ASP A 39 -0.63 -9.44 -11.32
C ASP A 39 -0.78 -10.57 -12.33
N THR A 40 0.30 -10.95 -12.99
CA THR A 40 0.27 -11.96 -14.07
C THR A 40 0.10 -13.38 -13.50
N GLU A 41 0.46 -13.61 -12.25
CA GLU A 41 0.41 -14.92 -11.60
C GLU A 41 -0.81 -15.07 -10.68
N PHE A 42 -1.16 -14.00 -9.95
CA PHE A 42 -2.26 -14.03 -9.01
C PHE A 42 -3.55 -13.44 -9.57
N ALA A 43 -4.57 -14.27 -9.71
CA ALA A 43 -5.95 -13.81 -9.92
C ALA A 43 -6.51 -13.13 -8.66
N ARG A 44 -6.08 -13.61 -7.47
CA ARG A 44 -6.43 -13.04 -6.18
C ARG A 44 -5.37 -13.35 -5.13
N ALA A 45 -4.94 -12.34 -4.39
CA ALA A 45 -4.12 -12.50 -3.20
C ALA A 45 -4.59 -11.47 -2.16
N THR A 46 -5.22 -11.93 -1.09
CA THR A 46 -5.83 -11.07 -0.08
C THR A 46 -5.54 -11.55 1.33
N ALA A 47 -5.37 -10.60 2.24
CA ALA A 47 -5.44 -10.80 3.68
C ALA A 47 -6.65 -10.02 4.20
N ASN A 48 -7.44 -10.60 5.09
CA ASN A 48 -8.60 -9.96 5.69
C ASN A 48 -8.52 -10.09 7.21
N LEU A 49 -8.25 -8.98 7.90
CA LEU A 49 -8.23 -8.91 9.36
C LEU A 49 -9.67 -8.80 9.87
N THR A 50 -10.08 -9.79 10.66
CA THR A 50 -11.44 -9.88 11.22
C THR A 50 -11.57 -9.16 12.57
N SER A 51 -12.81 -8.97 13.03
CA SER A 51 -13.06 -8.41 14.37
C SER A 51 -12.64 -9.34 15.51
N ARG A 52 -12.39 -10.61 15.23
CA ARG A 52 -11.90 -11.61 16.19
C ARG A 52 -10.37 -11.67 16.26
N GLN A 53 -9.67 -10.72 15.62
CA GLN A 53 -8.20 -10.69 15.54
C GLN A 53 -7.61 -11.89 14.80
N THR A 54 -8.39 -12.54 13.95
CA THR A 54 -7.92 -13.56 13.02
C THR A 54 -7.68 -12.94 11.66
N VAL A 55 -6.79 -13.52 10.85
CA VAL A 55 -6.55 -13.12 9.47
C VAL A 55 -6.90 -14.27 8.55
N ILE A 56 -7.78 -14.00 7.60
CA ILE A 56 -8.11 -14.92 6.53
C ILE A 56 -7.28 -14.55 5.31
N TYR A 57 -6.38 -15.44 4.93
CA TYR A 57 -5.59 -15.34 3.71
C TYR A 57 -6.26 -16.14 2.60
N THR A 58 -6.38 -15.53 1.43
CA THR A 58 -6.90 -16.21 0.23
C THR A 58 -5.96 -15.96 -0.92
N LEU A 59 -5.51 -17.04 -1.57
CA LEU A 59 -4.70 -17.03 -2.77
C LEU A 59 -5.44 -17.75 -3.88
N THR A 60 -5.45 -17.16 -5.05
CA THR A 60 -5.95 -17.79 -6.28
C THR A 60 -5.04 -17.35 -7.41
N THR A 61 -4.59 -18.30 -8.21
CA THR A 61 -3.77 -18.10 -9.41
C THR A 61 -4.59 -18.43 -10.66
N TYR A 62 -4.11 -18.06 -11.82
CA TYR A 62 -4.80 -18.35 -13.09
C TYR A 62 -4.68 -19.82 -13.50
N GLU A 63 -3.67 -20.50 -13.00
CA GLU A 63 -3.35 -21.92 -13.28
C GLU A 63 -2.85 -22.60 -12.00
N ASP A 64 -2.81 -23.95 -12.05
CA ASP A 64 -2.27 -24.73 -10.94
C ASP A 64 -0.79 -24.40 -10.72
N LYS A 65 -0.43 -24.22 -9.46
CA LYS A 65 0.95 -23.97 -9.00
C LYS A 65 1.44 -25.13 -8.16
N GLY A 66 2.70 -25.47 -8.35
CA GLY A 66 3.38 -26.47 -7.51
C GLY A 66 3.40 -26.03 -6.04
N VAL A 67 3.54 -24.74 -5.79
CA VAL A 67 3.52 -24.14 -4.44
C VAL A 67 2.70 -22.87 -4.43
N LEU A 68 1.70 -22.82 -3.53
CA LEU A 68 1.05 -21.60 -3.08
C LEU A 68 1.27 -21.45 -1.58
N ALA A 69 1.83 -20.32 -1.12
CA ALA A 69 2.16 -20.13 0.29
C ALA A 69 2.08 -18.67 0.73
N ILE A 70 1.97 -18.46 2.04
CA ILE A 70 2.29 -17.19 2.69
C ILE A 70 3.68 -17.39 3.33
N GLU A 71 4.69 -16.68 2.81
CA GLU A 71 6.08 -16.88 3.22
C GLU A 71 6.45 -16.05 4.46
N SER A 72 5.84 -14.89 4.63
CA SER A 72 6.01 -14.07 5.83
C SER A 72 4.78 -13.20 6.08
N CYS A 73 4.58 -12.85 7.34
CA CYS A 73 3.52 -11.97 7.79
C CYS A 73 4.08 -11.02 8.84
N TRP A 74 3.54 -9.81 8.90
CA TRP A 74 3.88 -8.84 9.94
C TRP A 74 2.71 -7.94 10.30
N LEU A 75 2.70 -7.53 11.57
CA LEU A 75 1.72 -6.64 12.13
C LEU A 75 2.19 -5.20 12.01
N MET A 76 1.28 -4.33 11.59
CA MET A 76 1.47 -2.89 11.56
C MET A 76 0.39 -2.20 12.39
N LYS A 77 0.78 -1.16 13.14
CA LYS A 77 -0.12 -0.31 13.93
C LYS A 77 -0.11 1.10 13.37
N LYS A 78 -1.27 1.74 13.34
CA LYS A 78 -1.40 3.15 12.96
C LYS A 78 -1.09 4.02 14.19
N VAL A 79 -0.04 4.84 14.10
CA VAL A 79 0.40 5.78 15.13
C VAL A 79 0.47 7.16 14.48
N ASP A 80 -0.24 8.13 15.00
CA ASP A 80 -0.29 9.52 14.47
C ASP A 80 -0.60 9.60 12.96
N GLY A 81 -1.44 8.67 12.47
CA GLY A 81 -1.83 8.59 11.07
C GLY A 81 -0.92 7.72 10.19
N GLU A 82 0.28 7.40 10.66
CA GLU A 82 1.29 6.64 9.93
C GLU A 82 1.32 5.16 10.32
N TRP A 83 1.66 4.29 9.35
CA TRP A 83 1.78 2.86 9.58
C TRP A 83 3.17 2.49 10.09
N THR A 84 3.23 1.98 11.32
CA THR A 84 4.46 1.57 11.99
C THR A 84 4.51 0.06 12.12
N PHE A 85 5.65 -0.55 11.83
CA PHE A 85 5.90 -1.97 12.06
C PHE A 85 5.87 -2.26 13.57
N VAL A 86 5.18 -3.34 13.96
CA VAL A 86 5.10 -3.80 15.35
C VAL A 86 5.96 -5.04 15.57
N CYS A 87 5.66 -6.12 14.84
CA CYS A 87 6.37 -7.38 14.96
C CYS A 87 6.14 -8.26 13.73
N GLY A 88 7.02 -9.25 13.55
CA GLY A 88 6.74 -10.39 12.70
C GLY A 88 5.66 -11.28 13.32
N LEU A 89 4.80 -11.83 12.47
CA LEU A 89 3.75 -12.77 12.87
C LEU A 89 4.13 -14.20 12.45
N PRO A 90 3.70 -15.23 13.18
CA PRO A 90 3.80 -16.60 12.71
C PRO A 90 3.12 -16.75 11.35
N ARG A 91 3.84 -17.31 10.38
CA ARG A 91 3.23 -17.61 9.09
C ARG A 91 2.31 -18.82 9.20
N PRO A 92 1.27 -18.91 8.35
CA PRO A 92 0.48 -20.15 8.27
C PRO A 92 1.35 -21.33 7.84
N ASP A 93 1.21 -22.46 8.51
CA ASP A 93 1.90 -23.70 8.12
C ASP A 93 1.32 -24.32 6.85
N LYS A 94 0.05 -23.99 6.55
CA LYS A 94 -0.67 -24.50 5.40
C LYS A 94 -0.05 -23.96 4.11
N ARG A 95 0.22 -24.87 3.17
CA ARG A 95 0.64 -24.58 1.80
C ARG A 95 -0.29 -25.28 0.82
N GLY A 96 -0.58 -24.64 -0.31
CA GLY A 96 -1.19 -25.29 -1.47
C GLY A 96 -0.12 -26.02 -2.28
N SER A 97 -0.45 -27.21 -2.78
CA SER A 97 0.41 -27.97 -3.67
C SER A 97 -0.41 -28.50 -4.83
N ASN A 98 0.08 -28.27 -6.05
CA ASN A 98 -0.63 -28.64 -7.30
C ASN A 98 -2.09 -28.15 -7.29
N THR A 99 -2.28 -26.88 -6.98
CA THR A 99 -3.59 -26.23 -6.88
C THR A 99 -3.53 -24.79 -7.36
N PHE A 100 -4.63 -24.28 -7.86
CA PHE A 100 -4.78 -22.89 -8.24
C PHE A 100 -5.37 -22.01 -7.14
N SER A 101 -5.80 -22.59 -6.02
CA SER A 101 -6.40 -21.79 -4.93
C SER A 101 -6.25 -22.46 -3.58
N PHE A 102 -5.99 -21.64 -2.55
CA PHE A 102 -6.19 -22.07 -1.17
C PHE A 102 -6.56 -20.88 -0.26
N ALA A 103 -7.17 -21.21 0.88
CA ALA A 103 -7.43 -20.26 1.93
C ALA A 103 -7.04 -20.85 3.30
N THR A 104 -6.63 -19.98 4.20
CA THR A 104 -6.31 -20.33 5.58
C THR A 104 -6.65 -19.19 6.53
N GLU A 105 -7.03 -19.52 7.75
CA GLU A 105 -7.28 -18.54 8.82
C GLU A 105 -6.29 -18.76 9.94
N VAL A 106 -5.73 -17.65 10.45
CA VAL A 106 -4.73 -17.67 11.54
C VAL A 106 -5.18 -16.71 12.63
N ASP A 107 -5.12 -17.15 13.87
CA ASP A 107 -5.42 -16.34 15.05
C ASP A 107 -4.16 -15.56 15.47
N TYR A 108 -4.27 -14.24 15.53
CA TYR A 108 -3.23 -13.32 15.99
C TYR A 108 -3.66 -12.52 17.23
N SER A 109 -4.68 -12.96 17.94
CA SER A 109 -5.21 -12.27 19.12
C SER A 109 -4.17 -12.00 20.20
N SER A 110 -3.16 -12.87 20.33
CA SER A 110 -2.04 -12.68 21.26
C SER A 110 -1.06 -11.55 20.87
N TYR A 111 -1.13 -11.05 19.64
CA TYR A 111 -0.26 -9.99 19.12
C TYR A 111 -0.96 -8.64 18.99
N ILE A 112 -2.29 -8.64 18.96
CA ILE A 112 -3.12 -7.46 18.68
C ILE A 112 -3.71 -6.95 19.99
N GLY A 113 -3.26 -5.78 20.42
CA GLY A 113 -3.85 -5.06 21.56
C GLY A 113 -4.81 -3.95 21.12
N THR A 114 -4.97 -2.93 21.98
CA THR A 114 -5.77 -1.75 21.68
C THR A 114 -5.11 -0.88 20.59
N GLY A 115 -5.89 -0.42 19.63
CA GLY A 115 -5.43 0.46 18.55
C GLY A 115 -5.92 0.04 17.17
N THR A 116 -5.47 0.76 16.15
CA THR A 116 -5.79 0.45 14.74
C THR A 116 -4.64 -0.32 14.10
N TYR A 117 -4.95 -1.46 13.54
CA TYR A 117 -3.97 -2.40 12.97
C TYR A 117 -4.33 -2.81 11.54
N ARG A 118 -3.31 -3.24 10.83
CA ARG A 118 -3.39 -4.04 9.61
C ARG A 118 -2.30 -5.11 9.62
N VAL A 119 -2.50 -6.14 8.84
CA VAL A 119 -1.51 -7.20 8.64
C VAL A 119 -1.00 -7.14 7.20
N ALA A 120 0.30 -7.27 7.03
CA ALA A 120 0.90 -7.49 5.73
C ALA A 120 1.25 -8.97 5.57
N GLY A 121 1.05 -9.51 4.37
CA GLY A 121 1.44 -10.86 4.01
C GLY A 121 2.22 -10.88 2.70
N MET A 122 3.28 -11.68 2.65
CA MET A 122 4.03 -11.97 1.44
C MET A 122 3.55 -13.29 0.87
N PHE A 123 2.91 -13.23 -0.30
CA PHE A 123 2.31 -14.35 -1.01
C PHE A 123 3.28 -14.89 -2.04
N ASN A 124 3.35 -16.20 -2.16
CA ASN A 124 4.24 -16.93 -3.08
C ASN A 124 3.44 -17.86 -3.99
N ALA A 125 3.70 -17.80 -5.29
CA ALA A 125 3.23 -18.73 -6.30
C ALA A 125 4.44 -19.18 -7.12
N ASP A 126 4.97 -20.38 -6.85
CA ASP A 126 6.14 -20.95 -7.52
C ASP A 126 7.36 -20.01 -7.62
N GLY A 127 7.60 -19.22 -6.55
CA GLY A 127 8.70 -18.26 -6.48
C GLY A 127 8.34 -16.83 -6.89
N HIS A 128 7.19 -16.60 -7.52
CA HIS A 128 6.68 -15.25 -7.74
C HIS A 128 6.07 -14.72 -6.44
N MET A 129 6.63 -13.62 -5.94
CA MET A 129 6.26 -13.09 -4.62
C MET A 129 5.64 -11.71 -4.73
N ILE A 130 4.52 -11.50 -4.01
CA ILE A 130 3.87 -10.20 -3.87
C ILE A 130 3.52 -9.93 -2.42
N THR A 131 3.54 -8.65 -2.03
CA THR A 131 3.07 -8.22 -0.72
C THR A 131 1.68 -7.61 -0.85
N ARG A 132 0.78 -7.99 0.07
CA ARG A 132 -0.55 -7.38 0.21
C ARG A 132 -0.80 -7.02 1.67
N TYR A 133 -1.60 -5.97 1.85
CA TYR A 133 -2.03 -5.51 3.17
C TYR A 133 -3.49 -5.88 3.37
N SER A 134 -3.84 -6.24 4.60
CA SER A 134 -5.23 -6.42 4.99
C SER A 134 -5.98 -5.07 5.04
N ASN A 135 -7.31 -5.15 5.16
CA ASN A 135 -8.09 -4.04 5.66
C ASN A 135 -7.56 -3.58 7.04
N GLU A 136 -7.77 -2.33 7.38
CA GLU A 136 -7.50 -1.82 8.73
C GLU A 136 -8.67 -2.15 9.68
N ARG A 137 -8.34 -2.38 10.95
CA ARG A 137 -9.32 -2.55 12.04
C ARG A 137 -8.85 -1.90 13.32
N THR A 138 -9.82 -1.32 14.03
CA THR A 138 -9.60 -0.73 15.35
C THR A 138 -10.14 -1.66 16.43
N PHE A 139 -9.30 -1.98 17.39
CA PHE A 139 -9.61 -2.79 18.57
C PHE A 139 -9.56 -1.92 19.81
N LYS A 140 -10.53 -2.12 20.73
CA LYS A 140 -10.70 -1.37 21.97
C LYS A 140 -10.32 -2.19 23.19
#